data_51124e81a6859671ba4c5134ec21cba5
#
_entry.id   51124e81a6859671ba4c5134ec21cba5
#
_cell.length_a   1.000
_cell.length_b   1.000
_cell.length_c   1.000
_cell.angle_alpha   90.00
_cell.angle_beta   90.00
_cell.angle_gamma   90.00
#
_symmetry.space_group_name_H-M   'P 1'
#
loop_
_entity.id
_entity.type
_entity.pdbx_description
1 polymer ?
#
loop_
_entity_poly.entity_id
_entity_poly.type
_entity_poly.pdbx_seq_one_letter_code
_entity_poly.pdbx_strand_id
1 'polypeptide(L)'
;EYNIAGDQLKTHKAEDYRHTLLSYYGRVNYSFDGRYLLTATMRRDGSSRFGSDYRWGTFPSVGLGWTVSNEKFLKENKVLSNLKLRASYGVTGQQEVGGNYNYLPVYTYSATGAEALVNGTWIKTYRPEAYVSNLKWETTDSWNVGFDFGFLKNRISGSFDFYTRKTKDLIATVPAAAGTQFGKTVTTNVGNVDSHGIEVTLNATPIQTKDWEWNLSYNFTWQKMNVKNLSLVQTDQKTNMMVGPTVKDNNMI
;
A
#
# COMPACT_ATOMS: atom_id res chain seq x y z
N GLU A 1 37.19 3.03 11.80
CA GLU A 1 38.38 3.21 10.93
C GLU A 1 39.07 4.54 11.27
N TYR A 2 40.35 4.47 11.55
CA TYR A 2 41.15 5.65 11.76
C TYR A 2 41.66 6.14 10.40
N ASN A 3 41.45 7.41 10.09
CA ASN A 3 42.06 7.99 8.92
C ASN A 3 43.53 8.30 9.27
N ILE A 4 44.44 7.50 8.74
CA ILE A 4 45.87 7.60 9.01
C ILE A 4 46.48 8.92 8.40
N ALA A 5 45.76 9.58 7.50
CA ALA A 5 46.24 10.75 6.81
C ALA A 5 45.70 12.09 7.35
N GLY A 6 44.93 12.10 8.42
CA GLY A 6 44.35 13.32 8.98
C GLY A 6 43.94 13.17 10.43
N ASP A 7 44.03 14.23 11.16
CA ASP A 7 43.66 14.34 12.58
C ASP A 7 42.18 14.26 12.89
N GLN A 8 41.34 13.76 11.94
CA GLN A 8 39.90 13.67 12.12
C GLN A 8 39.47 12.23 12.35
N LEU A 9 39.01 11.95 13.54
CA LEU A 9 38.26 10.73 13.89
C LEU A 9 36.98 10.70 13.06
N LYS A 10 36.91 9.82 12.07
CA LYS A 10 35.60 9.50 11.45
C LYS A 10 34.79 8.69 12.43
N THR A 11 33.76 9.30 12.99
CA THR A 11 32.78 8.57 13.80
C THR A 11 32.00 7.62 12.89
N HIS A 12 32.24 6.34 13.03
CA HIS A 12 31.36 5.32 12.49
C HIS A 12 30.12 5.21 13.39
N LYS A 13 28.96 5.47 12.81
CA LYS A 13 27.69 5.26 13.47
C LYS A 13 27.24 3.84 13.15
N ALA A 14 27.36 2.92 14.09
CA ALA A 14 26.71 1.61 14.00
C ALA A 14 25.28 1.75 14.50
N GLU A 15 24.31 1.51 13.63
CA GLU A 15 22.89 1.51 13.98
C GLU A 15 22.35 0.09 13.85
N ASP A 16 21.83 -0.46 14.95
CA ASP A 16 21.13 -1.75 14.94
C ASP A 16 19.63 -1.51 14.86
N TYR A 17 19.07 -1.79 13.67
CA TYR A 17 17.64 -1.67 13.44
C TYR A 17 16.97 -3.03 13.54
N ARG A 18 16.08 -3.19 14.50
CA ARG A 18 15.27 -4.39 14.65
C ARG A 18 13.84 -4.13 14.23
N HIS A 19 13.35 -5.01 13.38
CA HIS A 19 11.97 -5.07 12.96
C HIS A 19 11.45 -6.49 13.13
N THR A 20 10.29 -6.63 13.77
CA THR A 20 9.62 -7.92 13.96
C THR A 20 8.21 -7.83 13.35
N LEU A 21 7.90 -8.81 12.51
CA LEU A 21 6.56 -9.01 11.96
C LEU A 21 6.09 -10.42 12.36
N LEU A 22 4.93 -10.49 12.98
CA LEU A 22 4.26 -11.74 13.31
C LEU A 22 2.92 -11.82 12.60
N SER A 23 2.71 -12.89 11.84
CA SER A 23 1.53 -13.05 10.99
C SER A 23 0.81 -14.35 11.29
N TYR A 24 -0.51 -14.26 11.45
CA TYR A 24 -1.41 -15.41 11.47
C TYR A 24 -2.34 -15.33 10.26
N TYR A 25 -2.51 -16.42 9.55
CA TYR A 25 -3.43 -16.44 8.43
C TYR A 25 -4.12 -17.78 8.28
N GLY A 26 -5.32 -17.72 7.72
CA GLY A 26 -6.10 -18.88 7.32
C GLY A 26 -6.74 -18.63 5.96
N ARG A 27 -6.81 -19.67 5.13
CA ARG A 27 -7.46 -19.61 3.82
C ARG A 27 -8.32 -20.82 3.61
N VAL A 28 -9.52 -20.58 3.07
CA VAL A 28 -10.46 -21.62 2.63
C VAL A 28 -10.68 -21.42 1.13
N ASN A 29 -10.52 -22.50 0.37
CA ASN A 29 -10.89 -22.56 -1.04
C ASN A 29 -11.95 -23.63 -1.20
N TYR A 30 -13.05 -23.26 -1.82
CA TYR A 30 -14.16 -24.16 -2.10
C TYR A 30 -14.49 -24.12 -3.59
N SER A 31 -14.66 -25.28 -4.17
CA SER A 31 -15.09 -25.43 -5.56
C SER A 31 -16.22 -26.44 -5.61
N PHE A 32 -17.34 -26.03 -6.17
CA PHE A 32 -18.49 -26.90 -6.36
C PHE A 32 -18.71 -27.13 -7.86
N ASP A 33 -18.62 -28.39 -8.26
CA ASP A 33 -18.88 -28.88 -9.61
C ASP A 33 -18.09 -28.13 -10.72
N GLY A 34 -16.92 -27.56 -10.38
CA GLY A 34 -16.15 -26.75 -11.31
C GLY A 34 -16.85 -25.49 -11.81
N ARG A 35 -17.99 -25.12 -11.19
CA ARG A 35 -18.82 -24.00 -11.58
C ARG A 35 -18.74 -22.85 -10.59
N TYR A 36 -18.87 -23.12 -9.31
CA TYR A 36 -18.87 -22.12 -8.25
C TYR A 36 -17.58 -22.21 -7.47
N LEU A 37 -16.88 -21.09 -7.38
CA LEU A 37 -15.60 -20.98 -6.73
C LEU A 37 -15.72 -19.94 -5.61
N LEU A 38 -15.21 -20.28 -4.43
CA LEU A 38 -15.09 -19.37 -3.29
C LEU A 38 -13.66 -19.46 -2.75
N THR A 39 -13.05 -18.33 -2.55
CA THR A 39 -11.83 -18.20 -1.75
C THR A 39 -12.09 -17.21 -0.64
N ALA A 40 -11.81 -17.57 0.59
CA ALA A 40 -11.87 -16.68 1.73
C ALA A 40 -10.53 -16.74 2.47
N THR A 41 -9.96 -15.58 2.78
CA THR A 41 -8.71 -15.48 3.52
C THR A 41 -8.88 -14.47 4.66
N MET A 42 -8.35 -14.80 5.82
CA MET A 42 -8.19 -13.89 6.94
C MET A 42 -6.73 -13.87 7.32
N ARG A 43 -6.14 -12.67 7.41
CA ARG A 43 -4.78 -12.46 7.86
C ARG A 43 -4.76 -11.42 8.97
N ARG A 44 -3.99 -11.69 10.01
CA ARG A 44 -3.73 -10.78 11.11
C ARG A 44 -2.23 -10.63 11.31
N ASP A 45 -1.74 -9.41 11.15
CA ASP A 45 -0.33 -9.08 11.21
C ASP A 45 -0.04 -8.13 12.37
N GLY A 46 1.00 -8.44 13.13
CA GLY A 46 1.52 -7.59 14.19
C GLY A 46 2.92 -7.08 13.84
N SER A 47 3.10 -5.77 13.75
CA SER A 47 4.37 -5.13 13.42
C SER A 47 4.93 -4.33 14.58
N SER A 48 6.22 -4.50 14.86
CA SER A 48 6.93 -3.70 15.87
C SER A 48 7.17 -2.24 15.47
N ARG A 49 6.79 -1.84 14.26
CA ARG A 49 6.87 -0.46 13.76
C ARG A 49 5.77 0.45 14.30
N PHE A 50 4.77 -0.14 14.97
CA PHE A 50 3.62 0.57 15.55
C PHE A 50 3.57 0.39 17.07
N GLY A 51 2.99 1.37 17.75
CA GLY A 51 2.72 1.31 19.18
C GLY A 51 1.81 0.14 19.57
N SER A 52 1.74 -0.19 20.86
CA SER A 52 0.97 -1.34 21.38
C SER A 52 -0.46 -1.40 20.87
N ASP A 53 -1.14 -0.24 20.82
CA ASP A 53 -2.56 -0.13 20.51
C ASP A 53 -2.85 -0.26 18.99
N TYR A 54 -1.85 0.02 18.16
CA TYR A 54 -1.96 0.03 16.69
C TYR A 54 -1.12 -1.06 16.03
N ARG A 55 -0.49 -1.91 16.81
CA ARG A 55 0.44 -2.95 16.35
C ARG A 55 -0.19 -3.97 15.43
N TRP A 56 -1.45 -4.32 15.66
CA TRP A 56 -2.13 -5.38 14.96
C TRP A 56 -3.09 -4.86 13.89
N GLY A 57 -2.86 -5.28 12.64
CA GLY A 57 -3.78 -5.11 11.52
C GLY A 57 -4.50 -6.41 11.19
N THR A 58 -5.75 -6.31 10.74
CA THR A 58 -6.56 -7.48 10.29
C THR A 58 -7.01 -7.25 8.86
N PHE A 59 -6.72 -8.21 7.98
CA PHE A 59 -6.85 -8.08 6.54
C PHE A 59 -7.67 -9.25 5.97
N PRO A 60 -9.01 -9.10 5.92
CA PRO A 60 -9.88 -10.09 5.30
C PRO A 60 -9.87 -9.97 3.78
N SER A 61 -10.10 -11.09 3.09
CA SER A 61 -10.42 -11.07 1.67
C SER A 61 -11.38 -12.20 1.30
N VAL A 62 -12.21 -11.94 0.30
CA VAL A 62 -13.14 -12.93 -0.27
C VAL A 62 -13.15 -12.78 -1.79
N GLY A 63 -13.13 -13.89 -2.49
CA GLY A 63 -13.25 -13.96 -3.94
C GLY A 63 -14.30 -14.99 -4.33
N LEU A 64 -15.14 -14.61 -5.26
CA LEU A 64 -16.18 -15.44 -5.87
C LEU A 64 -15.90 -15.61 -7.36
N GLY A 65 -16.11 -16.81 -7.84
CA GLY A 65 -16.03 -17.11 -9.26
C GLY A 65 -17.20 -18.00 -9.68
N TRP A 66 -17.77 -17.67 -10.84
CA TRP A 66 -18.79 -18.50 -11.47
C TRP A 66 -18.38 -18.81 -12.90
N THR A 67 -18.08 -20.08 -13.17
CA THR A 67 -17.77 -20.58 -14.50
C THR A 67 -19.08 -20.87 -15.23
N VAL A 68 -19.63 -19.84 -15.85
CA VAL A 68 -20.94 -19.88 -16.52
C VAL A 68 -20.93 -20.86 -17.70
N SER A 69 -19.78 -20.97 -18.39
CA SER A 69 -19.61 -21.92 -19.50
C SER A 69 -19.77 -23.39 -19.09
N ASN A 70 -19.64 -23.72 -17.80
CA ASN A 70 -19.83 -25.07 -17.30
C ASN A 70 -21.28 -25.37 -16.92
N GLU A 71 -22.19 -24.40 -17.04
CA GLU A 71 -23.62 -24.61 -16.80
C GLU A 71 -24.25 -25.44 -17.92
N LYS A 72 -25.25 -26.24 -17.55
CA LYS A 72 -25.90 -27.17 -18.48
C LYS A 72 -26.43 -26.50 -19.74
N PHE A 73 -26.91 -25.27 -19.65
CA PHE A 73 -27.46 -24.50 -20.76
C PHE A 73 -26.42 -23.93 -21.72
N LEU A 74 -25.14 -23.88 -21.32
CA LEU A 74 -24.02 -23.41 -22.17
C LEU A 74 -23.01 -24.49 -22.53
N LYS A 75 -23.05 -25.64 -21.88
CA LYS A 75 -22.05 -26.70 -22.03
C LYS A 75 -21.88 -27.24 -23.44
N GLU A 76 -22.94 -27.16 -24.25
CA GLU A 76 -22.92 -27.61 -25.66
C GLU A 76 -22.68 -26.48 -26.67
N ASN A 77 -22.38 -25.27 -26.18
CA ASN A 77 -22.15 -24.15 -27.08
C ASN A 77 -20.80 -24.28 -27.79
N LYS A 78 -20.84 -24.32 -29.14
CA LYS A 78 -19.65 -24.51 -29.97
C LYS A 78 -18.85 -23.21 -30.19
N VAL A 79 -19.46 -22.06 -29.93
CA VAL A 79 -18.84 -20.74 -30.13
C VAL A 79 -18.19 -20.25 -28.85
N LEU A 80 -18.93 -20.30 -27.73
CA LEU A 80 -18.46 -19.88 -26.43
C LEU A 80 -17.65 -21.02 -25.78
N SER A 81 -16.35 -20.86 -25.66
CA SER A 81 -15.44 -21.87 -25.08
C SER A 81 -15.24 -21.68 -23.59
N ASN A 82 -15.27 -20.45 -23.12
CA ASN A 82 -15.14 -20.11 -21.72
C ASN A 82 -15.90 -18.84 -21.41
N LEU A 83 -16.60 -18.83 -20.28
CA LEU A 83 -17.15 -17.62 -19.67
C LEU A 83 -17.11 -17.80 -18.15
N LYS A 84 -16.33 -16.94 -17.48
CA LYS A 84 -16.21 -16.95 -16.04
C LYS A 84 -16.43 -15.54 -15.50
N LEU A 85 -17.35 -15.40 -14.58
CA LEU A 85 -17.57 -14.17 -13.83
C LEU A 85 -16.75 -14.19 -12.53
N ARG A 86 -16.20 -13.07 -12.15
CA ARG A 86 -15.38 -12.91 -10.96
C ARG A 86 -15.80 -11.68 -10.17
N ALA A 87 -15.84 -11.80 -8.86
CA ALA A 87 -16.01 -10.69 -7.94
C ALA A 87 -15.10 -10.92 -6.73
N SER A 88 -14.41 -9.90 -6.28
CA SER A 88 -13.59 -10.00 -5.08
C SER A 88 -13.59 -8.71 -4.27
N TYR A 89 -13.43 -8.89 -2.98
CA TYR A 89 -13.18 -7.83 -2.01
C TYR A 89 -12.00 -8.21 -1.16
N GLY A 90 -11.16 -7.26 -0.82
CA GLY A 90 -10.04 -7.51 0.08
C GLY A 90 -9.53 -6.23 0.72
N VAL A 91 -9.01 -6.39 1.92
CA VAL A 91 -8.29 -5.35 2.65
C VAL A 91 -6.82 -5.73 2.69
N THR A 92 -5.95 -4.79 2.35
CA THR A 92 -4.50 -4.94 2.49
C THR A 92 -3.95 -3.87 3.42
N GLY A 93 -2.87 -4.20 4.13
CA GLY A 93 -2.18 -3.29 5.03
C GLY A 93 -0.78 -2.96 4.56
N GLN A 94 -0.36 -1.72 4.77
CA GLN A 94 0.99 -1.25 4.54
C GLN A 94 1.61 -0.83 5.87
N GLN A 95 2.81 -1.32 6.17
CA GLN A 95 3.57 -1.04 7.39
C GLN A 95 4.89 -0.29 7.14
N GLU A 96 5.21 0.02 5.88
CA GLU A 96 6.45 0.73 5.56
C GLU A 96 6.32 2.20 5.93
N VAL A 97 6.93 2.56 7.05
CA VAL A 97 6.82 3.89 7.66
C VAL A 97 8.13 4.68 7.60
N GLY A 98 9.11 4.20 6.80
CA GLY A 98 10.42 4.86 6.67
C GLY A 98 11.31 4.79 7.91
N GLY A 99 10.91 4.07 8.95
CA GLY A 99 11.66 3.87 10.19
C GLY A 99 11.01 2.85 11.11
N ASN A 100 11.77 2.31 12.07
CA ASN A 100 11.24 1.26 12.95
C ASN A 100 10.69 1.80 14.28
N TYR A 101 10.95 3.07 14.59
CA TYR A 101 10.67 3.66 15.91
C TYR A 101 9.94 5.01 15.85
N ASN A 102 9.28 5.33 14.72
CA ASN A 102 8.59 6.60 14.50
C ASN A 102 7.45 6.87 15.52
N TYR A 103 7.01 5.86 16.26
CA TYR A 103 5.99 5.97 17.30
C TYR A 103 6.57 6.23 18.70
N LEU A 104 7.90 6.15 18.87
CA LEU A 104 8.58 6.34 20.16
C LEU A 104 9.28 7.70 20.23
N PRO A 105 9.31 8.33 21.41
CA PRO A 105 10.17 9.48 21.63
C PRO A 105 11.63 9.03 21.67
N VAL A 106 12.34 9.27 20.57
CA VAL A 106 13.77 8.97 20.42
C VAL A 106 14.57 10.24 20.55
N TYR A 107 15.75 10.16 21.13
CA TYR A 107 16.66 11.27 21.28
C TYR A 107 17.91 11.04 20.44
N THR A 108 18.28 12.05 19.65
CA THR A 108 19.55 12.04 18.93
C THR A 108 20.56 12.91 19.64
N TYR A 109 21.80 12.46 19.57
CA TYR A 109 22.93 13.24 20.06
C TYR A 109 23.24 14.36 19.07
N SER A 110 23.20 15.59 19.53
CA SER A 110 23.47 16.73 18.65
C SER A 110 24.94 16.80 18.27
N ALA A 111 25.22 16.61 16.99
CA ALA A 111 26.61 16.64 16.48
C ALA A 111 27.15 18.07 16.33
N THR A 112 26.30 19.07 16.09
CA THR A 112 26.72 20.45 15.83
C THR A 112 25.70 21.44 16.37
N GLY A 113 26.15 22.39 17.20
CA GLY A 113 25.40 23.60 17.56
C GLY A 113 24.36 23.47 18.66
N ALA A 114 24.21 22.30 19.31
CA ALA A 114 23.39 22.16 20.51
C ALA A 114 24.27 21.72 21.69
N GLU A 115 25.16 22.61 22.08
CA GLU A 115 25.98 22.46 23.27
C GLU A 115 25.50 23.47 24.32
N ALA A 116 25.40 23.04 25.56
CA ALA A 116 25.12 23.91 26.70
C ALA A 116 26.42 24.17 27.47
N LEU A 117 26.67 25.41 27.83
CA LEU A 117 27.79 25.76 28.70
C LEU A 117 27.39 25.49 30.15
N VAL A 118 27.95 24.45 30.76
CA VAL A 118 27.70 24.07 32.14
C VAL A 118 29.03 24.14 32.90
N ASN A 119 29.09 24.99 33.92
CA ASN A 119 30.32 25.21 34.74
C ASN A 119 31.57 25.47 33.90
N GLY A 120 31.46 26.29 32.84
CA GLY A 120 32.58 26.64 31.98
C GLY A 120 32.98 25.56 30.94
N THR A 121 32.29 24.43 30.87
CA THR A 121 32.54 23.36 29.91
C THR A 121 31.35 23.21 28.95
N TRP A 122 31.63 23.11 27.65
CA TRP A 122 30.62 22.84 26.65
C TRP A 122 30.23 21.37 26.68
N ILE A 123 28.96 21.09 27.00
CA ILE A 123 28.39 19.76 27.06
C ILE A 123 27.43 19.58 25.90
N LYS A 124 27.63 18.51 25.14
CA LYS A 124 26.69 18.12 24.09
C LYS A 124 25.38 17.68 24.67
N THR A 125 24.28 18.16 24.10
CA THR A 125 22.92 17.86 24.55
C THR A 125 22.24 16.85 23.63
N TYR A 126 21.23 16.16 24.15
CA TYR A 126 20.35 15.33 23.37
C TYR A 126 19.15 16.15 22.88
N ARG A 127 18.75 15.92 21.65
CA ARG A 127 17.57 16.52 21.06
C ARG A 127 16.52 15.44 20.79
N PRO A 128 15.26 15.62 21.24
CA PRO A 128 14.21 14.70 20.87
C PRO A 128 13.89 14.79 19.37
N GLU A 129 13.65 13.66 18.75
CA GLU A 129 13.16 13.56 17.38
C GLU A 129 11.63 13.66 17.36
N ALA A 130 11.08 14.03 16.19
CA ALA A 130 9.65 14.03 16.01
C ALA A 130 9.10 12.60 16.00
N TYR A 131 8.01 12.36 16.72
CA TYR A 131 7.37 11.07 16.80
C TYR A 131 5.84 11.19 16.80
N VAL A 132 5.15 10.10 16.45
CA VAL A 132 3.68 10.03 16.42
C VAL A 132 3.25 8.76 17.14
N SER A 133 2.78 8.89 18.37
CA SER A 133 2.39 7.74 19.23
C SER A 133 1.22 6.93 18.68
N ASN A 134 0.33 7.55 17.89
CA ASN A 134 -0.85 6.94 17.28
C ASN A 134 -0.65 6.54 15.79
N LEU A 135 0.59 6.39 15.37
CA LEU A 135 0.91 5.89 14.03
C LEU A 135 0.32 4.48 13.83
N LYS A 136 -0.46 4.30 12.79
CA LYS A 136 -1.20 3.07 12.50
C LYS A 136 -1.00 2.59 11.07
N TRP A 137 -1.44 1.36 10.80
CA TRP A 137 -1.43 0.75 9.48
C TRP A 137 -2.16 1.63 8.46
N GLU A 138 -1.52 1.86 7.33
CA GLU A 138 -2.22 2.29 6.12
C GLU A 138 -2.99 1.10 5.59
N THR A 139 -4.27 1.28 5.26
CA THR A 139 -5.13 0.20 4.78
C THR A 139 -5.73 0.55 3.43
N THR A 140 -5.82 -0.44 2.54
CA THR A 140 -6.47 -0.30 1.24
C THR A 140 -7.61 -1.32 1.12
N ASP A 141 -8.83 -0.80 1.05
CA ASP A 141 -10.02 -1.56 0.68
C ASP A 141 -10.09 -1.67 -0.85
N SER A 142 -10.14 -2.88 -1.38
CA SER A 142 -10.17 -3.13 -2.82
C SER A 142 -11.39 -3.94 -3.22
N TRP A 143 -12.13 -3.48 -4.23
CA TRP A 143 -13.16 -4.23 -4.92
C TRP A 143 -12.72 -4.48 -6.36
N ASN A 144 -12.95 -5.67 -6.85
CA ASN A 144 -12.74 -6.02 -8.25
C ASN A 144 -13.93 -6.85 -8.73
N VAL A 145 -14.44 -6.51 -9.92
CA VAL A 145 -15.45 -7.29 -10.64
C VAL A 145 -14.98 -7.42 -12.07
N GLY A 146 -15.01 -8.64 -12.58
CA GLY A 146 -14.53 -8.91 -13.93
C GLY A 146 -15.12 -10.16 -14.53
N PHE A 147 -14.81 -10.39 -15.78
CA PHE A 147 -15.14 -11.62 -16.46
C PHE A 147 -14.02 -12.05 -17.41
N ASP A 148 -13.87 -13.35 -17.53
CA ASP A 148 -13.00 -13.99 -18.51
C ASP A 148 -13.88 -14.61 -19.61
N PHE A 149 -13.47 -14.46 -20.84
CA PHE A 149 -14.19 -15.04 -21.98
C PHE A 149 -13.26 -15.75 -22.95
N GLY A 150 -13.81 -16.69 -23.68
CA GLY A 150 -13.13 -17.40 -24.73
C GLY A 150 -14.10 -17.87 -25.81
N PHE A 151 -13.75 -17.66 -27.05
CA PHE A 151 -14.56 -18.04 -28.21
C PHE A 151 -13.76 -18.94 -29.16
N LEU A 152 -14.48 -19.74 -29.93
CA LEU A 152 -13.93 -20.57 -31.01
C LEU A 152 -12.76 -21.44 -30.54
N LYS A 153 -12.96 -22.23 -29.49
CA LYS A 153 -11.93 -23.04 -28.82
C LYS A 153 -10.76 -22.21 -28.29
N ASN A 154 -11.10 -21.04 -27.71
CA ASN A 154 -10.16 -20.04 -27.18
C ASN A 154 -9.23 -19.39 -28.22
N ARG A 155 -9.57 -19.44 -29.51
CA ARG A 155 -8.84 -18.68 -30.53
C ARG A 155 -8.94 -17.18 -30.33
N ILE A 156 -10.03 -16.72 -29.71
CA ILE A 156 -10.20 -15.36 -29.22
C ILE A 156 -10.53 -15.49 -27.73
N SER A 157 -9.73 -14.90 -26.88
CA SER A 157 -9.96 -14.92 -25.43
C SER A 157 -9.53 -13.61 -24.80
N GLY A 158 -9.98 -13.36 -23.60
CA GLY A 158 -9.60 -12.16 -22.89
C GLY A 158 -10.23 -12.07 -21.52
N SER A 159 -9.94 -10.96 -20.87
CA SER A 159 -10.55 -10.56 -19.60
C SER A 159 -10.90 -9.09 -19.60
N PHE A 160 -11.90 -8.78 -18.83
CA PHE A 160 -12.28 -7.42 -18.48
C PHE A 160 -12.38 -7.34 -16.96
N ASP A 161 -11.72 -6.35 -16.37
CA ASP A 161 -11.75 -6.09 -14.94
C ASP A 161 -12.06 -4.62 -14.69
N PHE A 162 -12.97 -4.37 -13.77
CA PHE A 162 -13.21 -3.07 -13.16
C PHE A 162 -12.83 -3.16 -11.69
N TYR A 163 -12.03 -2.23 -11.22
CA TYR A 163 -11.64 -2.17 -9.82
C TYR A 163 -11.81 -0.78 -9.22
N THR A 164 -12.01 -0.78 -7.91
CA THR A 164 -11.92 0.42 -7.08
C THR A 164 -11.10 0.12 -5.83
N ARG A 165 -10.24 1.06 -5.45
CA ARG A 165 -9.38 0.98 -4.27
C ARG A 165 -9.53 2.24 -3.45
N LYS A 166 -9.67 2.09 -2.14
CA LYS A 166 -9.74 3.18 -1.18
C LYS A 166 -8.64 2.99 -0.15
N THR A 167 -7.58 3.77 -0.28
CA THR A 167 -6.49 3.79 0.70
C THR A 167 -6.84 4.80 1.78
N LYS A 168 -6.82 4.36 3.03
CA LYS A 168 -7.07 5.14 4.24
C LYS A 168 -5.81 5.22 5.07
N ASP A 169 -5.71 6.30 5.83
CA ASP A 169 -4.59 6.51 6.76
C ASP A 169 -3.23 6.45 6.05
N LEU A 170 -3.16 7.05 4.84
CA LEU A 170 -1.94 7.12 4.02
C LEU A 170 -0.76 7.59 4.88
N ILE A 171 0.32 6.81 4.88
CA ILE A 171 1.52 7.14 5.62
C ILE A 171 2.42 8.03 4.77
N ALA A 172 2.75 9.21 5.29
CA ALA A 172 3.68 10.11 4.63
C ALA A 172 4.52 10.91 5.65
N THR A 173 5.69 11.32 5.21
CA THR A 173 6.54 12.24 5.97
C THR A 173 6.19 13.66 5.57
N VAL A 174 5.72 14.44 6.53
CA VAL A 174 5.26 15.81 6.34
C VAL A 174 6.03 16.79 7.22
N PRO A 175 6.07 18.08 6.88
CA PRO A 175 6.64 19.10 7.76
C PRO A 175 5.94 19.08 9.12
N ALA A 176 6.70 19.10 10.20
CA ALA A 176 6.16 19.25 11.54
C ALA A 176 5.64 20.66 11.75
N ALA A 177 4.47 20.81 12.42
CA ALA A 177 3.95 22.12 12.76
C ALA A 177 4.90 22.84 13.72
N ALA A 178 5.11 24.13 13.50
CA ALA A 178 6.02 24.93 14.32
C ALA A 178 5.62 24.89 15.80
N GLY A 179 6.57 24.60 16.69
CA GLY A 179 6.37 24.52 18.13
C GLY A 179 5.75 23.21 18.64
N THR A 180 5.39 22.26 17.78
CA THR A 180 4.81 20.97 18.20
C THR A 180 5.84 19.87 18.36
N GLN A 181 6.91 19.91 17.56
CA GLN A 181 7.95 18.91 17.52
C GLN A 181 9.33 19.57 17.34
N PHE A 182 10.39 18.91 17.78
CA PHE A 182 11.76 19.40 17.58
C PHE A 182 12.33 19.05 16.20
N GLY A 183 11.78 18.05 15.52
CA GLY A 183 12.15 17.69 14.17
C GLY A 183 11.51 18.62 13.13
N LYS A 184 12.13 18.72 11.94
CA LYS A 184 11.56 19.50 10.82
C LYS A 184 10.41 18.75 10.15
N THR A 185 10.41 17.42 10.21
CA THR A 185 9.43 16.55 9.57
C THR A 185 9.01 15.45 10.53
N VAL A 186 7.82 14.92 10.30
CA VAL A 186 7.25 13.82 11.07
C VAL A 186 6.55 12.84 10.13
N THR A 187 6.71 11.54 10.36
CA THR A 187 5.98 10.51 9.64
C THR A 187 4.68 10.19 10.36
N THR A 188 3.56 10.39 9.68
CA THR A 188 2.22 10.25 10.25
C THR A 188 1.21 9.79 9.20
N ASN A 189 0.01 9.43 9.64
CA ASN A 189 -1.11 9.14 8.75
C ASN A 189 -1.77 10.47 8.33
N VAL A 190 -1.82 10.77 7.03
CA VAL A 190 -2.13 12.12 6.53
C VAL A 190 -3.37 12.23 5.65
N GLY A 191 -3.97 11.14 5.22
CA GLY A 191 -5.12 11.28 4.35
C GLY A 191 -5.61 10.00 3.70
N ASN A 192 -6.40 10.17 2.66
CA ASN A 192 -7.01 9.07 1.93
C ASN A 192 -6.81 9.26 0.42
N VAL A 193 -6.71 8.14 -0.29
CA VAL A 193 -6.62 8.11 -1.74
C VAL A 193 -7.65 7.14 -2.29
N ASP A 194 -8.48 7.63 -3.22
CA ASP A 194 -9.42 6.80 -3.97
C ASP A 194 -8.86 6.56 -5.38
N SER A 195 -8.85 5.34 -5.82
CA SER A 195 -8.53 5.01 -7.21
C SER A 195 -9.55 4.03 -7.80
N HIS A 196 -9.81 4.15 -9.10
CA HIS A 196 -10.61 3.21 -9.85
C HIS A 196 -10.05 3.08 -11.26
N GLY A 197 -10.28 1.94 -11.87
CA GLY A 197 -9.74 1.69 -13.19
C GLY A 197 -10.41 0.52 -13.88
N ILE A 198 -10.05 0.39 -15.16
CA ILE A 198 -10.48 -0.68 -16.05
C ILE A 198 -9.23 -1.32 -16.64
N GLU A 199 -9.21 -2.64 -16.65
CA GLU A 199 -8.17 -3.44 -17.31
C GLU A 199 -8.83 -4.36 -18.33
N VAL A 200 -8.27 -4.39 -19.54
CA VAL A 200 -8.74 -5.24 -20.63
C VAL A 200 -7.57 -6.01 -21.21
N THR A 201 -7.70 -7.31 -21.28
CA THR A 201 -6.76 -8.18 -21.98
C THR A 201 -7.49 -8.87 -23.11
N LEU A 202 -6.92 -8.83 -24.33
CA LEU A 202 -7.42 -9.52 -25.50
C LEU A 202 -6.29 -10.38 -26.09
N ASN A 203 -6.60 -11.64 -26.35
CA ASN A 203 -5.70 -12.56 -27.02
C ASN A 203 -6.42 -13.15 -28.25
N ALA A 204 -5.72 -13.24 -29.35
CA ALA A 204 -6.24 -13.85 -30.56
C ALA A 204 -5.18 -14.69 -31.25
N THR A 205 -5.61 -15.83 -31.79
CA THR A 205 -4.80 -16.68 -32.65
C THR A 205 -5.46 -16.72 -34.04
N PRO A 206 -5.28 -15.65 -34.87
CA PRO A 206 -5.95 -15.54 -36.17
C PRO A 206 -5.58 -16.69 -37.13
N ILE A 207 -4.31 -17.05 -37.10
CA ILE A 207 -3.77 -18.13 -37.95
C ILE A 207 -3.25 -19.24 -37.05
N GLN A 208 -3.78 -20.43 -37.28
CA GLN A 208 -3.30 -21.66 -36.63
C GLN A 208 -3.43 -22.79 -37.63
N THR A 209 -2.33 -23.12 -38.26
CA THR A 209 -2.18 -24.22 -39.22
C THR A 209 -1.16 -25.19 -38.69
N LYS A 210 -0.86 -26.24 -39.46
CA LYS A 210 0.17 -27.23 -39.10
C LYS A 210 1.57 -26.60 -39.02
N ASP A 211 1.84 -25.60 -39.87
CA ASP A 211 3.17 -25.03 -40.07
C ASP A 211 3.27 -23.57 -39.60
N TRP A 212 2.13 -22.91 -39.35
CA TRP A 212 2.08 -21.51 -38.97
C TRP A 212 1.13 -21.28 -37.80
N GLU A 213 1.62 -20.54 -36.81
CA GLU A 213 0.83 -20.05 -35.71
C GLU A 213 1.12 -18.56 -35.49
N TRP A 214 0.06 -17.74 -35.43
CA TRP A 214 0.18 -16.32 -35.18
C TRP A 214 -0.66 -15.95 -33.97
N ASN A 215 0.01 -15.49 -32.90
CA ASN A 215 -0.61 -15.07 -31.66
C ASN A 215 -0.49 -13.55 -31.50
N LEU A 216 -1.61 -12.91 -31.22
CA LEU A 216 -1.71 -11.49 -30.90
C LEU A 216 -2.19 -11.33 -29.46
N SER A 217 -1.56 -10.43 -28.72
CA SER A 217 -1.99 -10.05 -27.38
C SER A 217 -2.06 -8.53 -27.26
N TYR A 218 -3.14 -8.02 -26.71
CA TYR A 218 -3.36 -6.61 -26.46
C TYR A 218 -3.80 -6.41 -25.01
N ASN A 219 -3.14 -5.47 -24.30
CA ASN A 219 -3.48 -5.07 -22.95
C ASN A 219 -3.76 -3.58 -22.93
N PHE A 220 -4.85 -3.22 -22.28
CA PHE A 220 -5.26 -1.85 -22.06
C PHE A 220 -5.57 -1.64 -20.58
N THR A 221 -5.02 -0.59 -20.00
CA THR A 221 -5.30 -0.18 -18.62
C THR A 221 -5.62 1.31 -18.60
N TRP A 222 -6.72 1.65 -17.96
CA TRP A 222 -7.07 3.02 -17.62
C TRP A 222 -7.30 3.13 -16.12
N GLN A 223 -6.70 4.14 -15.50
CA GLN A 223 -6.81 4.39 -14.07
C GLN A 223 -6.99 5.86 -13.79
N LYS A 224 -7.83 6.17 -12.82
CA LYS A 224 -7.95 7.52 -12.24
C LYS A 224 -7.73 7.43 -10.74
N MET A 225 -6.90 8.34 -10.22
CA MET A 225 -6.57 8.45 -8.80
C MET A 225 -6.96 9.84 -8.29
N ASN A 226 -7.61 9.91 -7.15
CA ASN A 226 -7.98 11.15 -6.48
C ASN A 226 -7.49 11.12 -5.04
N VAL A 227 -6.76 12.14 -4.65
CA VAL A 227 -6.37 12.34 -3.25
C VAL A 227 -7.52 12.99 -2.51
N LYS A 228 -7.95 12.36 -1.41
CA LYS A 228 -9.03 12.83 -0.54
C LYS A 228 -8.46 13.18 0.83
N ASN A 229 -8.88 14.30 1.38
CA ASN A 229 -8.57 14.68 2.77
C ASN A 229 -7.08 14.61 3.13
N LEU A 230 -6.21 15.11 2.24
CA LEU A 230 -4.80 15.23 2.57
C LEU A 230 -4.61 16.34 3.61
N SER A 231 -4.61 15.96 4.88
CA SER A 231 -4.39 16.87 6.00
C SER A 231 -2.89 17.00 6.25
N LEU A 232 -2.22 17.86 5.50
CA LEU A 232 -0.79 18.11 5.67
C LEU A 232 -0.50 18.94 6.93
N VAL A 233 -1.52 19.57 7.52
CA VAL A 233 -1.39 20.32 8.77
C VAL A 233 -2.74 20.55 9.45
N GLN A 234 -2.78 20.39 10.75
CA GLN A 234 -3.82 20.98 11.60
C GLN A 234 -3.68 22.50 11.58
N THR A 235 -4.65 23.18 11.01
CA THR A 235 -4.86 24.59 11.25
C THR A 235 -5.29 24.74 12.72
N ASP A 236 -4.46 25.35 13.52
CA ASP A 236 -4.95 25.93 14.78
C ASP A 236 -5.94 27.03 14.42
N GLN A 237 -7.22 26.77 14.67
CA GLN A 237 -8.32 27.69 14.37
C GLN A 237 -8.19 29.05 15.09
N LYS A 238 -7.29 29.20 16.06
CA LYS A 238 -7.07 30.44 16.81
C LYS A 238 -6.09 31.41 16.16
N THR A 239 -5.19 30.95 15.30
CA THR A 239 -4.10 31.79 14.78
C THR A 239 -4.19 32.12 13.30
N ASN A 240 -5.13 31.57 12.54
CA ASN A 240 -5.22 31.72 11.08
C ASN A 240 -3.89 31.50 10.32
N MET A 241 -2.89 30.88 10.92
CA MET A 241 -1.67 30.52 10.26
C MET A 241 -1.86 29.25 9.46
N MET A 242 -1.83 29.38 8.15
CA MET A 242 -1.74 28.22 7.24
C MET A 242 -0.35 27.62 7.38
N VAL A 243 -0.28 26.42 7.94
CA VAL A 243 0.97 25.66 8.08
C VAL A 243 0.91 24.48 7.07
N GLY A 244 1.13 24.77 5.80
CA GLY A 244 1.23 23.78 4.73
C GLY A 244 0.10 23.82 3.70
N PRO A 245 0.30 23.27 2.51
CA PRO A 245 -0.71 23.28 1.46
C PRO A 245 -1.83 22.28 1.75
N THR A 246 -3.06 22.78 1.83
CA THR A 246 -4.25 21.93 1.74
C THR A 246 -4.50 21.61 0.27
N VAL A 247 -4.31 20.38 -0.12
CA VAL A 247 -4.72 19.91 -1.47
C VAL A 247 -6.17 19.47 -1.38
N LYS A 248 -7.09 20.32 -1.82
CA LYS A 248 -8.47 19.94 -2.09
C LYS A 248 -8.54 19.45 -3.54
N ASP A 249 -8.98 18.21 -3.72
CA ASP A 249 -9.38 17.62 -5.01
C ASP A 249 -8.48 17.96 -6.22
N ASN A 250 -7.20 17.61 -6.18
CA ASN A 250 -6.37 17.65 -7.37
C ASN A 250 -6.34 16.28 -8.03
N ASN A 251 -6.83 16.22 -9.26
CA ASN A 251 -6.63 15.10 -10.16
C ASN A 251 -5.12 14.97 -10.42
N MET A 252 -4.47 13.99 -9.83
CA MET A 252 -3.17 13.57 -10.32
C MET A 252 -3.39 12.72 -11.58
N ILE A 253 -2.82 13.16 -12.67
CA ILE A 253 -2.76 12.43 -13.93
C ILE A 253 -1.67 11.36 -13.85
#